data_0f1836634941048d76fb506429ac94c1
#
_entry.id   0f1836634941048d76fb506429ac94c1
#
_cell.length_a   1.000
_cell.length_b   1.000
_cell.length_c   1.000
_cell.angle_alpha   90.00
_cell.angle_beta   90.00
_cell.angle_gamma   90.00
#
_symmetry.space_group_name_H-M   'P 1'
#
loop_
_entity.id
_entity.type
_entity.pdbx_description
1 polymer ?
#
loop_
_entity_poly.entity_id
_entity_poly.type
_entity_poly.pdbx_seq_one_letter_code
_entity_poly.pdbx_strand_id
1 'polypeptide(L)'
;MKKQFAHYIYIAFIGCLTMMLSACSFNGYRFNGASIDYNKTKTIQIADFPIRSSYVWGPMGPMFNNALKDKFANHTRLEQVKRNGDLILQGQITNYTQRNKSVSSEGYSAQTELTITVNVKFTNKVNHKQDFERQFSASQSYETTQSLNSVQAQLVEQIIDDIVDQIFNATVANW
;
A
#
# COMPACT_ATOMS: atom_id res chain seq x y z
N MET A 1 18.69 53.52 -41.02
CA MET A 1 18.89 53.41 -39.54
C MET A 1 17.72 52.69 -38.82
N LYS A 2 16.44 52.90 -39.13
CA LYS A 2 15.34 52.25 -38.41
C LYS A 2 15.25 50.70 -38.55
N LYS A 3 15.65 50.13 -39.69
CA LYS A 3 15.60 48.65 -39.90
C LYS A 3 16.68 47.91 -39.14
N GLN A 4 17.83 48.48 -38.92
CA GLN A 4 18.92 47.86 -38.15
C GLN A 4 18.57 47.81 -36.64
N PHE A 5 17.95 48.89 -36.14
CA PHE A 5 17.53 48.96 -34.74
C PHE A 5 16.49 47.90 -34.40
N ALA A 6 15.56 47.64 -35.30
CA ALA A 6 14.54 46.56 -35.10
C ALA A 6 15.20 45.16 -35.06
N HIS A 7 16.27 44.88 -35.79
CA HIS A 7 16.99 43.64 -35.79
C HIS A 7 17.68 43.40 -34.43
N TYR A 8 18.33 44.42 -33.88
CA TYR A 8 18.97 44.30 -32.55
C TYR A 8 17.97 44.08 -31.43
N ILE A 9 16.76 44.67 -31.48
CA ILE A 9 15.70 44.43 -30.53
C ILE A 9 15.18 42.98 -30.62
N TYR A 10 15.06 42.44 -31.85
CA TYR A 10 14.61 41.07 -32.05
C TYR A 10 15.62 40.03 -31.51
N ILE A 11 16.92 40.28 -31.71
CA ILE A 11 17.99 39.43 -31.21
C ILE A 11 18.05 39.48 -29.67
N ALA A 12 17.90 40.65 -29.07
CA ALA A 12 17.84 40.84 -27.62
C ALA A 12 16.63 40.12 -27.00
N PHE A 13 15.48 40.19 -27.68
CA PHE A 13 14.24 39.51 -27.22
C PHE A 13 14.37 37.98 -27.30
N ILE A 14 14.96 37.43 -28.35
CA ILE A 14 15.23 35.98 -28.46
C ILE A 14 16.26 35.55 -27.42
N GLY A 15 17.30 36.33 -27.16
CA GLY A 15 18.30 36.03 -26.11
C GLY A 15 17.69 36.04 -24.70
N CYS A 16 16.76 36.95 -24.43
CA CYS A 16 16.05 37.00 -23.14
C CYS A 16 15.07 35.83 -22.98
N LEU A 17 14.40 35.40 -24.04
CA LEU A 17 13.49 34.27 -24.06
C LEU A 17 14.21 32.92 -23.83
N THR A 18 15.45 32.77 -24.37
CA THR A 18 16.26 31.57 -24.13
C THR A 18 16.82 31.50 -22.71
N MET A 19 17.09 32.63 -22.06
CA MET A 19 17.49 32.65 -20.64
C MET A 19 16.35 32.28 -19.67
N MET A 20 15.10 32.54 -20.03
CA MET A 20 13.95 32.12 -19.18
C MET A 20 13.67 30.62 -19.23
N LEU A 21 14.07 29.92 -20.27
CA LEU A 21 13.92 28.46 -20.41
C LEU A 21 14.94 27.65 -19.59
N SER A 22 16.02 28.29 -19.13
CA SER A 22 17.07 27.62 -18.32
C SER A 22 16.78 27.65 -16.82
N ALA A 23 15.69 28.31 -16.36
CA ALA A 23 15.33 28.44 -14.95
C ALA A 23 14.47 27.28 -14.41
N CYS A 24 14.21 26.23 -15.22
CA CYS A 24 13.75 24.97 -14.67
C CYS A 24 14.95 24.24 -14.05
N SER A 25 15.42 24.74 -12.89
CA SER A 25 16.19 23.89 -11.99
C SER A 25 15.26 22.76 -11.57
N PHE A 26 15.49 21.58 -12.11
CA PHE A 26 15.02 20.33 -11.56
C PHE A 26 15.58 20.25 -10.12
N ASN A 27 14.90 20.89 -9.19
CA ASN A 27 14.93 20.43 -7.80
C ASN A 27 14.38 19.03 -7.87
N GLY A 28 15.27 18.05 -7.96
CA GLY A 28 14.89 16.66 -7.89
C GLY A 28 13.96 16.53 -6.71
N TYR A 29 12.71 16.19 -6.97
CA TYR A 29 11.80 15.69 -5.96
C TYR A 29 12.55 14.54 -5.29
N ARG A 30 13.23 14.84 -4.18
CA ARG A 30 13.62 13.81 -3.23
C ARG A 30 12.30 13.34 -2.66
N PHE A 31 11.78 12.28 -3.25
CA PHE A 31 10.83 11.43 -2.57
C PHE A 31 11.52 11.02 -1.28
N ASN A 32 11.19 11.68 -0.20
CA ASN A 32 11.59 11.31 1.16
C ASN A 32 10.70 10.12 1.60
N GLY A 33 10.43 9.22 0.64
CA GLY A 33 9.91 7.91 0.90
C GLY A 33 10.97 7.18 1.70
N ALA A 34 10.63 6.70 2.85
CA ALA A 34 11.49 5.89 3.69
C ALA A 34 11.79 4.57 2.98
N SER A 35 12.56 4.64 1.92
CA SER A 35 13.21 3.48 1.33
C SER A 35 14.07 2.87 2.42
N ILE A 36 13.90 1.57 2.65
CA ILE A 36 14.71 0.83 3.61
C ILE A 36 16.19 1.05 3.25
N ASP A 37 16.96 1.51 4.22
CA ASP A 37 18.41 1.51 4.10
C ASP A 37 18.92 0.08 4.27
N TYR A 38 19.05 -0.65 3.16
CA TYR A 38 19.51 -2.05 3.14
C TYR A 38 20.96 -2.22 3.66
N ASN A 39 21.71 -1.13 3.85
CA ASN A 39 23.02 -1.23 4.52
C ASN A 39 22.88 -1.44 6.02
N LYS A 40 21.80 -0.92 6.63
CA LYS A 40 21.52 -0.97 8.06
C LYS A 40 20.44 -1.96 8.44
N THR A 41 19.47 -2.19 7.55
CA THR A 41 18.29 -3.03 7.77
C THR A 41 18.36 -4.22 6.82
N LYS A 42 18.64 -5.40 7.34
CA LYS A 42 18.87 -6.62 6.53
C LYS A 42 17.82 -7.68 6.77
N THR A 43 17.17 -7.66 7.92
CA THR A 43 16.30 -8.75 8.36
C THR A 43 14.90 -8.26 8.72
N ILE A 44 13.91 -9.12 8.46
CA ILE A 44 12.52 -8.90 8.88
C ILE A 44 11.99 -10.13 9.61
N GLN A 45 11.34 -9.90 10.73
CA GLN A 45 10.57 -10.90 11.46
C GLN A 45 9.08 -10.64 11.20
N ILE A 46 8.40 -11.59 10.58
CA ILE A 46 6.95 -11.56 10.37
C ILE A 46 6.34 -12.62 11.27
N ALA A 47 5.60 -12.19 12.29
CA ALA A 47 4.86 -13.08 13.16
C ALA A 47 3.60 -13.58 12.45
N ASP A 48 3.09 -14.73 12.88
CA ASP A 48 1.78 -15.19 12.39
C ASP A 48 0.66 -14.33 12.98
N PHE A 49 -0.30 -13.97 12.15
CA PHE A 49 -1.44 -13.13 12.49
C PHE A 49 -2.63 -14.04 12.86
N PRO A 50 -2.96 -14.19 14.13
CA PRO A 50 -4.12 -14.98 14.55
C PRO A 50 -5.43 -14.28 14.17
N ILE A 51 -6.47 -15.09 13.92
CA ILE A 51 -7.83 -14.58 13.72
C ILE A 51 -8.45 -14.33 15.09
N ARG A 52 -8.90 -13.10 15.34
CA ARG A 52 -9.59 -12.63 16.54
C ARG A 52 -10.97 -12.05 16.23
N SER A 53 -11.45 -12.22 15.01
CA SER A 53 -12.81 -11.83 14.62
C SER A 53 -13.86 -12.79 15.22
N SER A 54 -15.10 -12.31 15.36
CA SER A 54 -16.21 -13.11 15.84
C SER A 54 -16.56 -14.28 14.92
N TYR A 55 -16.34 -14.12 13.62
CA TYR A 55 -16.47 -15.17 12.61
C TYR A 55 -15.07 -15.64 12.18
N VAL A 56 -14.89 -16.94 12.11
CA VAL A 56 -13.63 -17.57 11.71
C VAL A 56 -13.86 -18.45 10.49
N TRP A 57 -13.28 -18.05 9.36
CA TRP A 57 -13.12 -18.92 8.22
C TRP A 57 -11.69 -19.51 8.24
N GLY A 58 -11.59 -20.82 8.51
CA GLY A 58 -10.29 -21.47 8.80
C GLY A 58 -9.17 -21.19 7.82
N PRO A 59 -9.39 -21.24 6.49
CA PRO A 59 -8.34 -21.01 5.49
C PRO A 59 -7.77 -19.58 5.49
N MET A 60 -8.51 -18.57 5.99
CA MET A 60 -8.10 -17.15 5.93
C MET A 60 -6.76 -16.87 6.63
N GLY A 61 -6.52 -17.47 7.79
CA GLY A 61 -5.29 -17.26 8.55
C GLY A 61 -4.03 -17.69 7.78
N PRO A 62 -3.93 -18.96 7.37
CA PRO A 62 -2.84 -19.43 6.52
C PRO A 62 -2.69 -18.63 5.21
N MET A 63 -3.80 -18.30 4.52
CA MET A 63 -3.76 -17.51 3.28
C MET A 63 -3.13 -16.14 3.53
N PHE A 64 -3.57 -15.41 4.55
CA PHE A 64 -3.03 -14.10 4.90
C PHE A 64 -1.54 -14.17 5.26
N ASN A 65 -1.18 -15.11 6.14
CA ASN A 65 0.21 -15.25 6.59
C ASN A 65 1.16 -15.61 5.45
N ASN A 66 0.75 -16.47 4.53
CA ASN A 66 1.54 -16.84 3.36
C ASN A 66 1.67 -15.66 2.40
N ALA A 67 0.55 -15.01 2.02
CA ALA A 67 0.56 -13.86 1.12
C ALA A 67 1.46 -12.72 1.65
N LEU A 68 1.39 -12.44 2.97
CA LEU A 68 2.23 -11.42 3.59
C LEU A 68 3.71 -11.79 3.53
N LYS A 69 4.08 -13.02 3.89
CA LYS A 69 5.47 -13.50 3.83
C LYS A 69 6.00 -13.51 2.40
N ASP A 70 5.21 -13.99 1.45
CA ASP A 70 5.58 -14.05 0.03
C ASP A 70 5.76 -12.64 -0.56
N LYS A 71 4.91 -11.67 -0.19
CA LYS A 71 5.06 -10.28 -0.63
C LYS A 71 6.42 -9.71 -0.22
N PHE A 72 6.81 -9.87 1.03
CA PHE A 72 8.11 -9.38 1.51
C PHE A 72 9.29 -10.15 0.91
N ALA A 73 9.19 -11.47 0.75
CA ALA A 73 10.24 -12.29 0.15
C ALA A 73 10.51 -11.92 -1.31
N ASN A 74 9.43 -11.68 -2.08
CA ASN A 74 9.55 -11.45 -3.52
C ASN A 74 9.85 -9.99 -3.89
N HIS A 75 9.51 -9.02 -3.02
CA HIS A 75 9.60 -7.59 -3.34
C HIS A 75 10.62 -6.83 -2.48
N THR A 76 11.37 -7.50 -1.62
CA THR A 76 12.45 -6.90 -0.83
C THR A 76 13.71 -7.74 -0.87
N ARG A 77 14.83 -7.16 -0.41
CA ARG A 77 16.09 -7.87 -0.18
C ARG A 77 16.25 -8.29 1.29
N LEU A 78 15.17 -8.21 2.08
CA LEU A 78 15.21 -8.54 3.50
C LEU A 78 15.20 -10.05 3.69
N GLU A 79 16.10 -10.54 4.52
CA GLU A 79 16.08 -11.93 4.96
C GLU A 79 15.00 -12.13 6.02
N GLN A 80 14.10 -13.08 5.81
CA GLN A 80 13.06 -13.40 6.79
C GLN A 80 13.64 -14.27 7.90
N VAL A 81 13.55 -13.77 9.14
CA VAL A 81 14.06 -14.47 10.33
C VAL A 81 12.93 -14.76 11.32
N LYS A 82 13.07 -15.84 12.08
CA LYS A 82 12.06 -16.23 13.08
C LYS A 82 12.08 -15.35 14.33
N ARG A 83 13.22 -14.76 14.67
CA ARG A 83 13.42 -13.94 15.87
C ARG A 83 14.47 -12.87 15.62
N ASN A 84 14.37 -11.78 16.37
CA ASN A 84 15.36 -10.70 16.39
C ASN A 84 15.61 -10.01 15.04
N GLY A 85 14.59 -9.92 14.17
CA GLY A 85 14.69 -9.11 12.96
C GLY A 85 14.94 -7.62 13.27
N ASP A 86 15.56 -6.92 12.32
CA ASP A 86 15.73 -5.46 12.37
C ASP A 86 14.36 -4.78 12.23
N LEU A 87 13.51 -5.34 11.36
CA LEU A 87 12.09 -5.01 11.25
C LEU A 87 11.26 -6.11 11.89
N ILE A 88 10.21 -5.70 12.61
CA ILE A 88 9.26 -6.63 13.21
C ILE A 88 7.87 -6.25 12.78
N LEU A 89 7.16 -7.20 12.18
CA LEU A 89 5.78 -7.08 11.76
C LEU A 89 4.95 -8.12 12.51
N GLN A 90 3.96 -7.65 13.27
CA GLN A 90 3.06 -8.48 14.04
C GLN A 90 1.67 -7.87 14.08
N GLY A 91 0.66 -8.69 14.36
CA GLY A 91 -0.71 -8.20 14.41
C GLY A 91 -1.72 -9.31 14.53
N GLN A 92 -2.97 -8.98 14.20
CA GLN A 92 -4.08 -9.91 14.27
C GLN A 92 -5.20 -9.50 13.29
N ILE A 93 -5.92 -10.47 12.77
CA ILE A 93 -7.13 -10.24 11.98
C ILE A 93 -8.28 -9.99 12.95
N THR A 94 -8.80 -8.76 12.98
CA THR A 94 -9.74 -8.30 14.02
C THR A 94 -11.18 -8.34 13.58
N ASN A 95 -11.45 -8.24 12.27
CA ASN A 95 -12.81 -8.18 11.77
C ASN A 95 -12.99 -8.98 10.48
N TYR A 96 -14.15 -9.60 10.35
CA TYR A 96 -14.66 -10.26 9.16
C TYR A 96 -16.17 -10.05 9.15
N THR A 97 -16.65 -9.14 8.33
CA THR A 97 -18.07 -8.75 8.33
C THR A 97 -18.66 -8.68 6.95
N GLN A 98 -19.94 -8.99 6.87
CA GLN A 98 -20.77 -8.78 5.69
C GLN A 98 -21.75 -7.65 5.94
N ARG A 99 -21.96 -6.81 4.94
CA ARG A 99 -22.98 -5.75 4.95
C ARG A 99 -23.70 -5.73 3.62
N ASN A 100 -25.02 -5.61 3.65
CA ASN A 100 -25.77 -5.37 2.43
C ASN A 100 -25.56 -3.92 2.00
N LYS A 101 -25.18 -3.72 0.73
CA LYS A 101 -25.19 -2.40 0.10
C LYS A 101 -26.61 -2.04 -0.27
N SER A 102 -27.00 -0.79 -0.04
CA SER A 102 -28.32 -0.29 -0.37
C SER A 102 -28.60 -0.47 -1.88
N VAL A 103 -29.84 -0.88 -2.19
CA VAL A 103 -30.35 -0.94 -3.55
C VAL A 103 -30.34 0.48 -4.13
N SER A 104 -29.85 0.67 -5.36
CA SER A 104 -30.05 1.93 -6.08
C SER A 104 -31.54 2.13 -6.35
N SER A 105 -31.98 3.38 -6.41
CA SER A 105 -33.38 3.78 -6.69
C SER A 105 -33.98 3.22 -7.99
N GLU A 106 -33.18 2.54 -8.81
CA GLU A 106 -33.55 1.94 -10.09
C GLU A 106 -33.70 0.41 -10.06
N GLY A 107 -33.72 -0.22 -8.86
CA GLY A 107 -34.06 -1.63 -8.72
C GLY A 107 -33.00 -2.63 -9.18
N TYR A 108 -31.76 -2.21 -9.41
CA TYR A 108 -30.67 -3.10 -9.82
C TYR A 108 -29.92 -3.66 -8.62
N SER A 109 -29.74 -4.95 -8.69
CA SER A 109 -28.87 -5.86 -7.95
C SER A 109 -28.43 -5.42 -6.55
N ALA A 110 -29.09 -5.97 -5.53
CA ALA A 110 -28.62 -5.88 -4.16
C ALA A 110 -27.24 -6.54 -4.08
N GLN A 111 -26.22 -5.78 -3.70
CA GLN A 111 -24.88 -6.28 -3.49
C GLN A 111 -24.62 -6.46 -2.01
N THR A 112 -23.86 -7.49 -1.68
CA THR A 112 -23.31 -7.70 -0.34
C THR A 112 -21.81 -7.39 -0.39
N GLU A 113 -21.32 -6.68 0.63
CA GLU A 113 -19.91 -6.35 0.78
C GLU A 113 -19.31 -7.18 1.91
N LEU A 114 -18.20 -7.86 1.60
CA LEU A 114 -17.37 -8.54 2.58
C LEU A 114 -16.20 -7.63 2.93
N THR A 115 -15.99 -7.38 4.23
CA THR A 115 -14.88 -6.55 4.74
C THR A 115 -14.02 -7.36 5.69
N ILE A 116 -12.71 -7.29 5.53
CA ILE A 116 -11.72 -7.81 6.46
C ILE A 116 -10.90 -6.64 7.01
N THR A 117 -10.59 -6.69 8.31
CA THR A 117 -9.73 -5.70 8.98
C THR A 117 -8.62 -6.41 9.75
N VAL A 118 -7.42 -5.88 9.64
CA VAL A 118 -6.22 -6.38 10.30
C VAL A 118 -5.60 -5.26 11.13
N ASN A 119 -5.34 -5.50 12.40
CA ASN A 119 -4.52 -4.60 13.22
C ASN A 119 -3.07 -5.01 13.08
N VAL A 120 -2.21 -4.04 12.76
CA VAL A 120 -0.79 -4.25 12.46
C VAL A 120 0.05 -3.36 13.34
N LYS A 121 1.03 -3.94 14.01
CA LYS A 121 2.11 -3.25 14.71
C LYS A 121 3.42 -3.50 13.97
N PHE A 122 4.01 -2.42 13.50
CA PHE A 122 5.32 -2.41 12.85
C PHE A 122 6.35 -1.74 13.75
N THR A 123 7.50 -2.37 13.90
CA THR A 123 8.62 -1.83 14.68
C THR A 123 9.89 -1.89 13.84
N ASN A 124 10.55 -0.76 13.68
CA ASN A 124 11.85 -0.64 13.03
C ASN A 124 12.92 -0.35 14.08
N LYS A 125 13.72 -1.35 14.44
CA LYS A 125 14.78 -1.22 15.47
C LYS A 125 15.91 -0.28 15.04
N VAL A 126 16.07 -0.05 13.74
CA VAL A 126 17.10 0.84 13.20
C VAL A 126 16.61 2.30 13.21
N ASN A 127 15.30 2.51 13.05
CA ASN A 127 14.70 3.85 13.04
C ASN A 127 13.29 3.83 13.66
N HIS A 128 13.20 3.98 14.96
CA HIS A 128 11.94 3.98 15.72
C HIS A 128 10.95 5.08 15.32
N LYS A 129 11.36 6.09 14.54
CA LYS A 129 10.43 7.09 13.99
C LYS A 129 9.46 6.52 12.97
N GLN A 130 9.73 5.33 12.45
CA GLN A 130 8.89 4.61 11.51
C GLN A 130 7.95 3.60 12.19
N ASP A 131 8.04 3.45 13.51
CA ASP A 131 7.16 2.57 14.26
C ASP A 131 5.71 3.04 14.17
N PHE A 132 4.79 2.11 13.98
CA PHE A 132 3.36 2.41 14.02
C PHE A 132 2.54 1.22 14.50
N GLU A 133 1.34 1.53 14.96
CA GLU A 133 0.27 0.55 15.17
C GLU A 133 -1.01 1.11 14.58
N ARG A 134 -1.57 0.42 13.58
CA ARG A 134 -2.79 0.87 12.90
C ARG A 134 -3.55 -0.27 12.25
N GLN A 135 -4.80 0.01 11.88
CA GLN A 135 -5.65 -0.92 11.16
C GLN A 135 -5.55 -0.72 9.66
N PHE A 136 -5.57 -1.84 8.94
CA PHE A 136 -5.71 -1.91 7.50
C PHE A 136 -6.98 -2.68 7.19
N SER A 137 -7.72 -2.23 6.19
CA SER A 137 -9.00 -2.83 5.83
C SER A 137 -9.19 -2.79 4.32
N ALA A 138 -9.78 -3.86 3.79
CA ALA A 138 -10.24 -3.91 2.42
C ALA A 138 -11.57 -4.64 2.32
N SER A 139 -12.28 -4.39 1.23
CA SER A 139 -13.62 -4.92 1.01
C SER A 139 -13.81 -5.32 -0.45
N GLN A 140 -14.57 -6.39 -0.67
CA GLN A 140 -15.01 -6.81 -1.98
C GLN A 140 -16.52 -7.04 -1.99
N SER A 141 -17.18 -6.69 -3.09
CA SER A 141 -18.62 -6.84 -3.24
C SER A 141 -18.96 -8.03 -4.12
N TYR A 142 -20.07 -8.68 -3.83
CA TYR A 142 -20.62 -9.76 -4.63
C TYR A 142 -22.14 -9.66 -4.71
N GLU A 143 -22.73 -10.28 -5.72
CA GLU A 143 -24.17 -10.26 -5.94
C GLU A 143 -24.93 -11.00 -4.82
N THR A 144 -25.95 -10.39 -4.24
CA THR A 144 -26.77 -10.98 -3.15
C THR A 144 -27.43 -12.29 -3.56
N THR A 145 -27.59 -12.54 -4.86
CA THR A 145 -28.10 -13.81 -5.39
C THR A 145 -27.13 -14.97 -5.27
N GLN A 146 -25.85 -14.71 -5.05
CA GLN A 146 -24.81 -15.71 -4.83
C GLN A 146 -24.70 -16.04 -3.33
N SER A 147 -24.43 -17.32 -3.00
CA SER A 147 -24.09 -17.67 -1.63
C SER A 147 -22.65 -17.25 -1.32
N LEU A 148 -22.40 -16.75 -0.10
CA LEU A 148 -21.03 -16.45 0.31
C LEU A 148 -20.09 -17.65 0.12
N ASN A 149 -20.54 -18.84 0.49
CA ASN A 149 -19.74 -20.05 0.41
C ASN A 149 -19.20 -20.34 -1.00
N SER A 150 -19.94 -19.95 -2.04
CA SER A 150 -19.51 -20.16 -3.42
C SER A 150 -18.42 -19.20 -3.91
N VAL A 151 -18.34 -18.01 -3.33
CA VAL A 151 -17.42 -16.94 -3.75
C VAL A 151 -16.39 -16.56 -2.67
N GLN A 152 -16.54 -17.09 -1.45
CA GLN A 152 -15.76 -16.70 -0.27
C GLN A 152 -14.26 -16.82 -0.47
N ALA A 153 -13.78 -17.93 -1.04
CA ALA A 153 -12.35 -18.14 -1.23
C ALA A 153 -11.74 -17.06 -2.14
N GLN A 154 -12.39 -16.78 -3.26
CA GLN A 154 -11.93 -15.77 -4.22
C GLN A 154 -12.01 -14.35 -3.65
N LEU A 155 -13.10 -14.01 -2.94
CA LEU A 155 -13.24 -12.68 -2.33
C LEU A 155 -12.20 -12.46 -1.24
N VAL A 156 -11.97 -13.47 -0.39
CA VAL A 156 -10.98 -13.38 0.68
C VAL A 156 -9.58 -13.23 0.13
N GLU A 157 -9.23 -13.96 -0.95
CA GLU A 157 -7.95 -13.83 -1.63
C GLU A 157 -7.72 -12.39 -2.11
N GLN A 158 -8.68 -11.82 -2.84
CA GLN A 158 -8.59 -10.43 -3.32
C GLN A 158 -8.47 -9.42 -2.18
N ILE A 159 -9.24 -9.59 -1.10
CA ILE A 159 -9.17 -8.70 0.07
C ILE A 159 -7.81 -8.82 0.76
N ILE A 160 -7.27 -10.04 0.88
CA ILE A 160 -5.96 -10.29 1.48
C ILE A 160 -4.88 -9.58 0.66
N ASP A 161 -4.90 -9.71 -0.66
CA ASP A 161 -3.93 -9.06 -1.54
C ASP A 161 -3.94 -7.54 -1.37
N ASP A 162 -5.15 -6.93 -1.34
CA ASP A 162 -5.30 -5.50 -1.11
C ASP A 162 -4.76 -5.06 0.25
N ILE A 163 -5.01 -5.84 1.33
CA ILE A 163 -4.50 -5.52 2.67
C ILE A 163 -2.98 -5.69 2.74
N VAL A 164 -2.45 -6.77 2.16
CA VAL A 164 -1.01 -7.05 2.12
C VAL A 164 -0.28 -5.94 1.38
N ASP A 165 -0.84 -5.44 0.28
CA ASP A 165 -0.28 -4.31 -0.47
C ASP A 165 -0.28 -3.02 0.34
N GLN A 166 -1.35 -2.74 1.07
CA GLN A 166 -1.41 -1.58 1.98
C GLN A 166 -0.35 -1.69 3.09
N ILE A 167 -0.19 -2.88 3.71
CA ILE A 167 0.82 -3.12 4.75
C ILE A 167 2.22 -2.95 4.18
N PHE A 168 2.50 -3.57 3.04
CA PHE A 168 3.79 -3.48 2.36
C PHE A 168 4.16 -2.03 2.04
N ASN A 169 3.24 -1.28 1.45
CA ASN A 169 3.44 0.13 1.13
C ASN A 169 3.68 0.98 2.37
N ALA A 170 2.98 0.69 3.46
CA ALA A 170 3.13 1.42 4.71
C ALA A 170 4.44 1.15 5.45
N THR A 171 5.06 -0.02 5.22
CA THR A 171 6.26 -0.45 5.95
C THR A 171 7.54 -0.19 5.17
N VAL A 172 7.61 -0.64 3.92
CA VAL A 172 8.88 -0.71 3.17
C VAL A 172 8.88 0.08 1.86
N ALA A 173 7.71 0.39 1.31
CA ALA A 173 7.55 1.14 0.07
C ALA A 173 6.95 2.54 0.30
N ASN A 174 7.14 3.11 1.48
CA ASN A 174 6.59 4.42 1.84
C ASN A 174 7.27 5.51 1.00
N TRP A 175 6.53 5.98 0.00
CA TRP A 175 6.92 7.02 -0.97
C TRP A 175 6.72 8.40 -0.38
#